data_474e7264a7f8e9afa75c743d4ceef9f0
#
_entry.id   474e7264a7f8e9afa75c743d4ceef9f0
#
_cell.length_a   1.000
_cell.length_b   1.000
_cell.length_c   1.000
_cell.angle_alpha   90.00
_cell.angle_beta   90.00
_cell.angle_gamma   90.00
#
_symmetry.space_group_name_H-M   'P 1'
#
loop_
_entity.id
_entity.type
_entity.pdbx_description
1 polymer ?
#
loop_
_entity_poly.entity_id
_entity_poly.type
_entity_poly.pdbx_seq_one_letter_code
_entity_poly.pdbx_strand_id
1 'polypeptide(L)'
;MQYEVTIIDVKDADAIVINYHDGNRWWTAVVDAGNVSDANKVKANVKHMENNNYIIDYAFCTHPDKDHKGGFFDLLTDSQVEICNFCIRRPDILMRNDIRRLKYNVGELERAAKAVYNHPTDSNRNLIDEAIRYSHLVEPALGLDVIGMPLMVIGPRRKFFQDACYQMAINFAELEDEADAENYAEDELPTEEEAQSVMDEVKEDSPTNMSSLILLFHPNGRNFLLAGDACSATFVVY
;
A
#
# COMPACT_ATOMS: atom_id res chain seq x y z
N MET A 1 -20.73 21.06 4.96
CA MET A 1 -19.88 19.95 4.52
C MET A 1 -20.43 18.68 5.16
N GLN A 2 -20.61 17.64 4.38
CA GLN A 2 -21.15 16.34 4.82
C GLN A 2 -20.08 15.27 4.53
N TYR A 3 -19.96 14.29 5.38
CA TYR A 3 -19.04 13.16 5.15
C TYR A 3 -19.60 11.87 5.72
N GLU A 4 -19.09 10.77 5.22
CA GLU A 4 -19.36 9.42 5.70
C GLU A 4 -18.07 8.61 5.62
N VAL A 5 -17.75 7.90 6.69
CA VAL A 5 -16.66 6.93 6.74
C VAL A 5 -17.28 5.58 6.98
N THR A 6 -17.17 4.68 6.02
CA THR A 6 -17.72 3.33 6.07
C THR A 6 -16.59 2.32 6.19
N ILE A 7 -16.53 1.62 7.31
CA ILE A 7 -15.68 0.43 7.46
C ILE A 7 -16.52 -0.73 6.95
N ILE A 8 -16.02 -1.41 5.93
CA ILE A 8 -16.77 -2.46 5.24
C ILE A 8 -16.50 -3.79 5.95
N ASP A 9 -17.56 -4.58 6.17
CA ASP A 9 -17.42 -5.95 6.69
C ASP A 9 -16.84 -6.87 5.61
N VAL A 10 -15.54 -7.02 5.64
CA VAL A 10 -14.73 -7.88 4.76
C VAL A 10 -14.05 -9.03 5.52
N LYS A 11 -14.53 -9.33 6.74
CA LYS A 11 -14.01 -10.38 7.67
C LYS A 11 -12.55 -10.08 8.07
N ASP A 12 -11.64 -10.99 7.71
CA ASP A 12 -10.22 -10.91 8.06
C ASP A 12 -9.43 -10.05 7.03
N ALA A 13 -9.97 -8.87 6.70
CA ALA A 13 -9.40 -7.96 5.71
C ALA A 13 -9.78 -6.51 6.04
N ASP A 14 -9.16 -5.54 5.38
CA ASP A 14 -9.46 -4.12 5.55
C ASP A 14 -10.00 -3.47 4.27
N ALA A 15 -11.11 -2.76 4.41
CA ALA A 15 -11.64 -1.91 3.35
C ALA A 15 -12.44 -0.74 3.96
N ILE A 16 -12.05 0.48 3.63
CA ILE A 16 -12.67 1.70 4.14
C ILE A 16 -13.03 2.61 2.97
N VAL A 17 -14.28 3.07 2.94
CA VAL A 17 -14.74 4.07 1.97
C VAL A 17 -15.04 5.38 2.69
N ILE A 18 -14.43 6.45 2.24
CA ILE A 18 -14.64 7.82 2.71
C ILE A 18 -15.36 8.59 1.62
N ASN A 19 -16.59 9.00 1.88
CA ASN A 19 -17.33 9.91 1.02
C ASN A 19 -17.36 11.29 1.68
N TYR A 20 -16.96 12.32 0.94
CA TYR A 20 -16.92 13.70 1.42
C TYR A 20 -17.59 14.64 0.41
N HIS A 21 -18.51 15.50 0.89
CA HIS A 21 -19.15 16.51 0.08
C HIS A 21 -18.62 17.89 0.44
N ASP A 22 -17.92 18.53 -0.49
CA ASP A 22 -17.24 19.81 -0.28
C ASP A 22 -18.20 21.04 -0.31
N GLY A 23 -19.46 20.80 -0.65
CA GLY A 23 -20.50 21.80 -0.89
C GLY A 23 -20.95 21.83 -2.36
N ASN A 24 -20.14 21.33 -3.29
CA ASN A 24 -20.41 21.31 -4.72
C ASN A 24 -20.61 19.88 -5.25
N ARG A 25 -19.75 18.94 -4.85
CA ARG A 25 -19.79 17.55 -5.31
C ARG A 25 -19.37 16.57 -4.23
N TRP A 26 -19.64 15.31 -4.47
CA TRP A 26 -19.04 14.21 -3.70
C TRP A 26 -17.61 13.95 -4.18
N TRP A 27 -16.77 13.62 -3.23
CA TRP A 27 -15.45 13.04 -3.40
C TRP A 27 -15.43 11.69 -2.71
N THR A 28 -14.83 10.70 -3.33
CA THR A 28 -14.68 9.37 -2.71
C THR A 28 -13.22 8.97 -2.64
N ALA A 29 -12.78 8.60 -1.45
CA ALA A 29 -11.51 7.91 -1.24
C ALA A 29 -11.77 6.49 -0.73
N VAL A 30 -11.00 5.54 -1.25
CA VAL A 30 -10.97 4.15 -0.78
C VAL A 30 -9.61 3.89 -0.16
N VAL A 31 -9.60 3.39 1.07
CA VAL A 31 -8.39 2.99 1.78
C VAL A 31 -8.46 1.51 2.03
N ASP A 32 -7.63 0.77 1.35
CA ASP A 32 -7.66 -0.68 1.17
C ASP A 32 -8.99 -1.19 0.59
N ALA A 33 -8.97 -2.36 0.00
CA ALA A 33 -10.13 -2.87 -0.74
C ALA A 33 -10.49 -4.32 -0.39
N GLY A 34 -9.92 -4.84 0.69
CA GLY A 34 -10.17 -6.21 1.12
C GLY A 34 -9.54 -7.26 0.21
N ASN A 35 -10.08 -8.45 0.31
CA ASN A 35 -9.74 -9.55 -0.60
C ASN A 35 -10.33 -9.31 -2.01
N VAL A 36 -9.89 -10.07 -3.01
CA VAL A 36 -10.38 -9.97 -4.40
C VAL A 36 -11.92 -10.01 -4.48
N SER A 37 -12.56 -10.86 -3.68
CA SER A 37 -14.03 -11.00 -3.66
C SER A 37 -14.78 -9.79 -3.07
N ASP A 38 -14.10 -8.83 -2.45
CA ASP A 38 -14.74 -7.74 -1.72
C ASP A 38 -14.95 -6.47 -2.57
N ALA A 39 -14.40 -6.42 -3.79
CA ALA A 39 -14.50 -5.28 -4.70
C ALA A 39 -15.94 -4.74 -4.87
N ASN A 40 -16.93 -5.63 -5.00
CA ASN A 40 -18.34 -5.23 -5.13
C ASN A 40 -18.90 -4.58 -3.87
N LYS A 41 -18.41 -4.96 -2.67
CA LYS A 41 -18.80 -4.33 -1.41
C LYS A 41 -18.23 -2.90 -1.35
N VAL A 42 -16.99 -2.72 -1.78
CA VAL A 42 -16.37 -1.38 -1.88
C VAL A 42 -17.15 -0.52 -2.85
N LYS A 43 -17.37 -1.00 -4.09
CA LYS A 43 -18.12 -0.28 -5.13
C LYS A 43 -19.50 0.17 -4.65
N ALA A 44 -20.24 -0.68 -3.93
CA ALA A 44 -21.58 -0.38 -3.43
C ALA A 44 -21.63 0.80 -2.42
N ASN A 45 -20.49 1.19 -1.84
CA ASN A 45 -20.38 2.29 -0.88
C ASN A 45 -19.85 3.60 -1.50
N VAL A 46 -19.49 3.62 -2.78
CA VAL A 46 -19.05 4.81 -3.50
C VAL A 46 -20.26 5.73 -3.77
N LYS A 47 -20.15 7.01 -3.36
CA LYS A 47 -21.22 8.01 -3.57
C LYS A 47 -20.97 8.97 -4.74
N HIS A 48 -19.72 9.13 -5.15
CA HIS A 48 -19.39 9.93 -6.31
C HIS A 48 -19.72 9.14 -7.58
N MET A 49 -20.68 9.63 -8.36
CA MET A 49 -21.10 9.02 -9.60
C MET A 49 -21.15 10.03 -10.74
N GLU A 50 -20.59 9.65 -11.88
CA GLU A 50 -20.66 10.43 -13.13
C GLU A 50 -21.03 9.51 -14.30
N ASN A 51 -22.02 9.89 -15.11
CA ASN A 51 -22.44 9.13 -16.29
C ASN A 51 -22.74 7.64 -16.02
N ASN A 52 -23.32 7.33 -14.88
CA ASN A 52 -23.57 5.97 -14.35
C ASN A 52 -22.31 5.18 -13.97
N ASN A 53 -21.14 5.79 -13.92
CA ASN A 53 -19.92 5.19 -13.39
C ASN A 53 -19.69 5.60 -11.94
N TYR A 54 -19.15 4.67 -11.16
CA TYR A 54 -18.67 4.93 -9.81
C TYR A 54 -17.28 5.56 -9.91
N ILE A 55 -17.12 6.73 -9.31
CA ILE A 55 -15.84 7.46 -9.34
C ILE A 55 -15.16 7.34 -7.99
N ILE A 56 -13.97 6.78 -8.00
CA ILE A 56 -13.05 6.76 -6.87
C ILE A 56 -11.98 7.81 -7.16
N ASP A 57 -12.10 8.97 -6.52
CA ASP A 57 -11.16 10.08 -6.74
C ASP A 57 -9.75 9.71 -6.29
N TYR A 58 -9.65 8.97 -5.18
CA TYR A 58 -8.40 8.47 -4.64
C TYR A 58 -8.55 7.05 -4.11
N ALA A 59 -7.70 6.14 -4.55
CA ALA A 59 -7.53 4.81 -3.98
C ALA A 59 -6.17 4.73 -3.28
N PHE A 60 -6.14 4.31 -2.04
CA PHE A 60 -4.93 4.12 -1.25
C PHE A 60 -4.76 2.64 -0.93
N CYS A 61 -3.70 2.02 -1.44
CA CYS A 61 -3.24 0.72 -0.96
C CYS A 61 -2.21 0.99 0.14
N THR A 62 -2.56 0.68 1.39
CA THR A 62 -1.69 0.99 2.54
C THR A 62 -0.42 0.17 2.50
N HIS A 63 -0.53 -1.13 2.22
CA HIS A 63 0.58 -2.07 2.10
C HIS A 63 0.18 -3.28 1.20
N PRO A 64 1.15 -4.14 0.78
CA PRO A 64 0.91 -5.13 -0.28
C PRO A 64 0.23 -6.42 0.16
N ASP A 65 -0.28 -6.56 1.37
CA ASP A 65 -0.91 -7.81 1.82
C ASP A 65 -2.21 -8.08 1.05
N LYS A 66 -2.51 -9.35 0.84
CA LYS A 66 -3.59 -9.79 -0.07
C LYS A 66 -4.97 -9.30 0.36
N ASP A 67 -5.18 -9.18 1.65
CA ASP A 67 -6.41 -8.78 2.32
C ASP A 67 -6.59 -7.25 2.41
N HIS A 68 -5.64 -6.49 1.89
CA HIS A 68 -5.69 -5.04 1.70
C HIS A 68 -5.73 -4.64 0.23
N LYS A 69 -4.91 -5.31 -0.60
CA LYS A 69 -4.78 -4.96 -2.02
C LYS A 69 -5.75 -5.71 -2.93
N GLY A 70 -6.33 -6.83 -2.47
CA GLY A 70 -7.01 -7.80 -3.32
C GLY A 70 -8.13 -7.23 -4.16
N GLY A 71 -9.05 -6.49 -3.55
CA GLY A 71 -10.21 -5.91 -4.24
C GLY A 71 -9.86 -4.84 -5.27
N PHE A 72 -8.69 -4.21 -5.19
CA PHE A 72 -8.28 -3.22 -6.19
C PHE A 72 -8.09 -3.81 -7.58
N PHE A 73 -7.71 -5.07 -7.71
CA PHE A 73 -7.56 -5.71 -9.01
C PHE A 73 -8.88 -5.74 -9.81
N ASP A 74 -9.98 -6.04 -9.13
CA ASP A 74 -11.28 -6.06 -9.77
C ASP A 74 -11.85 -4.65 -9.94
N LEU A 75 -11.62 -3.74 -8.98
CA LEU A 75 -12.04 -2.34 -9.11
C LEU A 75 -11.35 -1.63 -10.28
N LEU A 76 -10.05 -1.86 -10.50
CA LEU A 76 -9.29 -1.25 -11.61
C LEU A 76 -9.75 -1.74 -12.99
N THR A 77 -10.27 -2.97 -13.06
CA THR A 77 -10.69 -3.58 -14.33
C THR A 77 -12.20 -3.57 -14.55
N ASP A 78 -13.00 -3.12 -13.57
CA ASP A 78 -14.45 -2.98 -13.71
C ASP A 78 -14.81 -1.80 -14.60
N SER A 79 -15.49 -2.07 -15.70
CA SER A 79 -15.91 -1.04 -16.68
C SER A 79 -16.87 0.02 -16.14
N GLN A 80 -17.46 -0.19 -14.96
CA GLN A 80 -18.33 0.76 -14.30
C GLN A 80 -17.62 1.54 -13.18
N VAL A 81 -16.33 1.32 -12.95
CA VAL A 81 -15.53 2.00 -11.94
C VAL A 81 -14.42 2.79 -12.62
N GLU A 82 -14.26 4.03 -12.21
CA GLU A 82 -13.13 4.88 -12.58
C GLU A 82 -12.35 5.23 -11.33
N ILE A 83 -11.08 4.80 -11.26
CA ILE A 83 -10.15 5.23 -10.23
C ILE A 83 -9.29 6.34 -10.80
N CYS A 84 -9.53 7.59 -10.35
CA CYS A 84 -8.81 8.75 -10.88
C CYS A 84 -7.33 8.73 -10.46
N ASN A 85 -7.07 8.57 -9.15
CA ASN A 85 -5.73 8.57 -8.61
C ASN A 85 -5.52 7.31 -7.76
N PHE A 86 -4.51 6.52 -8.08
CA PHE A 86 -4.13 5.33 -7.32
C PHE A 86 -2.86 5.63 -6.53
N CYS A 87 -2.98 5.70 -5.21
CA CYS A 87 -1.92 6.05 -4.29
C CYS A 87 -1.30 4.78 -3.71
N ILE A 88 -0.07 4.50 -4.12
CA ILE A 88 0.67 3.33 -3.67
C ILE A 88 2.16 3.67 -3.59
N ARG A 89 2.82 3.27 -2.51
CA ARG A 89 4.27 3.41 -2.43
C ARG A 89 4.96 2.36 -3.28
N ARG A 90 5.98 2.80 -3.98
CA ARG A 90 6.74 1.99 -4.91
C ARG A 90 8.10 1.59 -4.34
N PRO A 91 8.23 0.42 -3.72
CA PRO A 91 9.49 -0.03 -3.15
C PRO A 91 10.59 -0.14 -4.20
N ASP A 92 10.27 -0.59 -5.41
CA ASP A 92 11.18 -0.73 -6.54
C ASP A 92 11.87 0.60 -6.95
N ILE A 93 11.18 1.74 -6.78
CA ILE A 93 11.76 3.06 -7.05
C ILE A 93 12.53 3.60 -5.85
N LEU A 94 11.98 3.41 -4.64
CA LEU A 94 12.53 4.01 -3.43
C LEU A 94 13.81 3.32 -2.96
N MET A 95 14.00 2.05 -3.31
CA MET A 95 15.20 1.27 -2.96
C MET A 95 16.43 1.60 -3.82
N ARG A 96 16.26 2.21 -4.99
CA ARG A 96 17.34 2.42 -6.00
C ARG A 96 18.61 3.13 -5.48
N ASN A 97 18.52 3.89 -4.41
CA ASN A 97 19.63 4.74 -3.96
C ASN A 97 20.51 4.10 -2.88
N ASP A 98 20.08 3.01 -2.24
CA ASP A 98 20.76 2.44 -1.05
C ASP A 98 21.41 1.05 -1.27
N ILE A 99 21.27 0.47 -2.45
CA ILE A 99 21.56 -0.95 -2.77
C ILE A 99 23.06 -1.32 -2.80
N ARG A 100 23.95 -0.46 -2.38
CA ARG A 100 25.41 -0.69 -2.49
C ARG A 100 25.98 -1.77 -1.56
N ARG A 101 25.16 -2.40 -0.71
CA ARG A 101 25.63 -3.29 0.37
C ARG A 101 24.97 -4.66 0.43
N LEU A 102 24.14 -5.04 -0.53
CA LEU A 102 23.40 -6.29 -0.43
C LEU A 102 23.97 -7.42 -1.29
N LYS A 103 23.79 -8.65 -0.85
CA LYS A 103 24.13 -9.90 -1.51
C LYS A 103 23.50 -10.02 -2.92
N TYR A 104 22.33 -9.42 -3.11
CA TYR A 104 21.56 -9.47 -4.34
C TYR A 104 21.88 -8.29 -5.25
N ASN A 105 21.79 -8.50 -6.57
CA ASN A 105 21.93 -7.39 -7.51
C ASN A 105 20.65 -6.52 -7.51
N VAL A 106 20.82 -5.25 -7.93
CA VAL A 106 19.73 -4.24 -7.93
C VAL A 106 18.48 -4.73 -8.67
N GLY A 107 18.65 -5.39 -9.80
CA GLY A 107 17.53 -5.86 -10.63
C GLY A 107 16.75 -7.01 -9.99
N GLU A 108 17.40 -7.85 -9.18
CA GLU A 108 16.73 -8.92 -8.42
C GLU A 108 15.89 -8.33 -7.30
N LEU A 109 16.43 -7.40 -6.52
CA LEU A 109 15.69 -6.73 -5.47
C LEU A 109 14.53 -5.88 -6.00
N GLU A 110 14.72 -5.20 -7.13
CA GLU A 110 13.62 -4.46 -7.78
C GLU A 110 12.51 -5.42 -8.22
N ARG A 111 12.83 -6.59 -8.77
CA ARG A 111 11.84 -7.61 -9.14
C ARG A 111 11.13 -8.17 -7.91
N ALA A 112 11.88 -8.55 -6.88
CA ALA A 112 11.33 -9.05 -5.63
C ALA A 112 10.41 -8.01 -4.95
N ALA A 113 10.87 -6.77 -4.84
CA ALA A 113 10.06 -5.68 -4.28
C ALA A 113 8.77 -5.41 -5.07
N LYS A 114 8.80 -5.59 -6.40
CA LYS A 114 7.62 -5.46 -7.24
C LYS A 114 6.70 -6.69 -7.12
N ALA A 115 7.27 -7.88 -6.94
CA ALA A 115 6.52 -9.14 -6.87
C ALA A 115 5.58 -9.21 -5.66
N VAL A 116 5.85 -8.51 -4.55
CA VAL A 116 4.94 -8.44 -3.40
C VAL A 116 3.58 -7.84 -3.77
N TYR A 117 3.49 -7.12 -4.88
CA TYR A 117 2.25 -6.55 -5.43
C TYR A 117 1.56 -7.44 -6.47
N ASN A 118 2.02 -8.67 -6.68
CA ASN A 118 1.34 -9.61 -7.57
C ASN A 118 -0.07 -9.95 -7.04
N HIS A 119 -0.96 -10.30 -7.98
CA HIS A 119 -2.29 -10.79 -7.64
C HIS A 119 -2.17 -12.09 -6.83
N PRO A 120 -3.01 -12.29 -5.79
CA PRO A 120 -2.87 -13.44 -4.87
C PRO A 120 -2.94 -14.83 -5.52
N THR A 121 -3.59 -14.95 -6.68
CA THR A 121 -3.82 -16.22 -7.39
C THR A 121 -3.42 -16.19 -8.87
N ASP A 122 -2.91 -15.08 -9.36
CA ASP A 122 -2.46 -14.93 -10.77
C ASP A 122 -1.18 -14.08 -10.83
N SER A 123 -0.03 -14.73 -10.88
CA SER A 123 1.28 -14.07 -10.91
C SER A 123 1.54 -13.23 -12.18
N ASN A 124 0.70 -13.35 -13.21
CA ASN A 124 0.80 -12.49 -14.40
C ASN A 124 0.16 -11.11 -14.18
N ARG A 125 -0.59 -10.92 -13.12
CA ARG A 125 -1.21 -9.65 -12.74
C ARG A 125 -0.42 -9.00 -11.61
N ASN A 126 -0.11 -7.72 -11.77
CA ASN A 126 0.59 -6.94 -10.75
C ASN A 126 -0.15 -5.61 -10.53
N LEU A 127 -0.43 -5.28 -9.27
CA LEU A 127 -1.22 -4.11 -8.90
C LEU A 127 -0.61 -2.80 -9.40
N ILE A 128 0.73 -2.67 -9.33
CA ILE A 128 1.41 -1.46 -9.81
C ILE A 128 1.22 -1.30 -11.33
N ASP A 129 1.35 -2.40 -12.09
CA ASP A 129 1.19 -2.36 -13.55
C ASP A 129 -0.26 -2.08 -13.96
N GLU A 130 -1.24 -2.63 -13.23
CA GLU A 130 -2.65 -2.34 -13.47
C GLU A 130 -3.00 -0.91 -13.09
N ALA A 131 -2.50 -0.40 -11.97
CA ALA A 131 -2.70 0.99 -11.57
C ALA A 131 -2.10 1.98 -12.59
N ILE A 132 -0.93 1.69 -13.16
CA ILE A 132 -0.35 2.50 -14.26
C ILE A 132 -1.24 2.47 -15.51
N ARG A 133 -1.88 1.33 -15.79
CA ARG A 133 -2.70 1.15 -17.01
C ARG A 133 -4.06 1.81 -16.91
N TYR A 134 -4.70 1.74 -15.75
CA TYR A 134 -6.12 2.05 -15.57
C TYR A 134 -6.39 3.30 -14.71
N SER A 135 -5.36 3.92 -14.15
CA SER A 135 -5.50 5.11 -13.29
C SER A 135 -4.29 6.03 -13.40
N HIS A 136 -4.34 7.18 -12.71
CA HIS A 136 -3.16 8.00 -12.49
C HIS A 136 -2.43 7.52 -11.23
N LEU A 137 -1.26 6.89 -11.39
CA LEU A 137 -0.45 6.40 -10.29
C LEU A 137 0.21 7.56 -9.55
N VAL A 138 -0.02 7.64 -8.24
CA VAL A 138 0.54 8.66 -7.34
C VAL A 138 1.46 7.99 -6.33
N GLU A 139 2.68 8.50 -6.20
CA GLU A 139 3.58 8.13 -5.09
C GLU A 139 3.22 8.96 -3.85
N PRO A 140 2.57 8.40 -2.81
CA PRO A 140 2.12 9.14 -1.66
C PRO A 140 3.31 9.48 -0.74
N ALA A 141 3.70 10.74 -0.74
CA ALA A 141 4.74 11.26 0.15
C ALA A 141 4.15 11.73 1.48
N LEU A 142 4.96 11.70 2.54
CA LEU A 142 4.60 12.31 3.82
C LEU A 142 4.25 13.81 3.62
N GLY A 143 3.11 14.23 4.15
CA GLY A 143 2.59 15.58 3.99
C GLY A 143 1.82 15.82 2.69
N LEU A 144 1.54 14.77 1.89
CA LEU A 144 0.68 14.88 0.73
C LEU A 144 -0.75 15.22 1.18
N ASP A 145 -1.21 16.41 0.84
CA ASP A 145 -2.62 16.81 0.96
C ASP A 145 -3.42 16.31 -0.25
N VAL A 146 -4.53 15.68 0.02
CA VAL A 146 -5.44 15.18 -1.01
C VAL A 146 -6.34 16.31 -1.51
N ILE A 147 -6.28 16.59 -2.80
CA ILE A 147 -7.09 17.67 -3.39
C ILE A 147 -8.58 17.34 -3.28
N GLY A 148 -9.37 18.30 -2.79
CA GLY A 148 -10.82 18.18 -2.66
C GLY A 148 -11.32 17.50 -1.39
N MET A 149 -10.44 16.90 -0.60
CA MET A 149 -10.79 16.23 0.65
C MET A 149 -9.87 16.69 1.80
N PRO A 150 -10.37 16.81 3.04
CA PRO A 150 -9.52 17.04 4.21
C PRO A 150 -8.82 15.74 4.64
N LEU A 151 -8.01 15.19 3.75
CA LEU A 151 -7.28 13.92 3.90
C LEU A 151 -5.81 14.15 3.57
N MET A 152 -4.92 13.67 4.41
CA MET A 152 -3.48 13.81 4.21
C MET A 152 -2.71 12.54 4.59
N VAL A 153 -1.55 12.34 3.98
CA VAL A 153 -0.60 11.28 4.31
C VAL A 153 0.30 11.75 5.45
N ILE A 154 0.26 11.08 6.60
CA ILE A 154 1.05 11.43 7.77
C ILE A 154 2.13 10.40 8.14
N GLY A 155 2.22 9.30 7.43
CA GLY A 155 3.22 8.23 7.64
C GLY A 155 3.22 7.18 6.54
N PRO A 156 4.20 6.28 6.60
CA PRO A 156 5.43 6.33 7.37
C PRO A 156 6.45 7.32 6.79
N ARG A 157 7.51 7.65 7.55
CA ARG A 157 8.65 8.42 7.02
C ARG A 157 9.38 7.62 5.96
N ARG A 158 10.00 8.34 5.01
CA ARG A 158 10.67 7.72 3.86
C ARG A 158 11.72 6.68 4.28
N LYS A 159 12.57 7.00 5.25
CA LYS A 159 13.61 6.08 5.70
C LYS A 159 13.00 4.80 6.28
N PHE A 160 12.02 4.93 7.17
CA PHE A 160 11.34 3.78 7.78
C PHE A 160 10.69 2.88 6.72
N PHE A 161 10.03 3.49 5.74
CA PHE A 161 9.47 2.76 4.61
C PHE A 161 10.55 2.04 3.78
N GLN A 162 11.70 2.69 3.54
CA GLN A 162 12.82 2.07 2.83
C GLN A 162 13.35 0.85 3.58
N ASP A 163 13.53 0.95 4.90
CA ASP A 163 14.01 -0.16 5.73
C ASP A 163 13.01 -1.35 5.67
N ALA A 164 11.71 -1.08 5.77
CA ALA A 164 10.67 -2.10 5.60
C ALA A 164 10.70 -2.75 4.20
N CYS A 165 10.88 -1.96 3.14
CA CYS A 165 10.97 -2.47 1.77
C CYS A 165 12.19 -3.37 1.54
N TYR A 166 13.32 -3.05 2.15
CA TYR A 166 14.51 -3.91 2.09
C TYR A 166 14.22 -5.26 2.68
N GLN A 167 13.63 -5.30 3.86
CA GLN A 167 13.32 -6.56 4.51
C GLN A 167 12.29 -7.37 3.72
N MET A 168 11.25 -6.75 3.17
CA MET A 168 10.30 -7.42 2.27
C MET A 168 11.00 -8.05 1.06
N ALA A 169 11.89 -7.29 0.41
CA ALA A 169 12.58 -7.76 -0.79
C ALA A 169 13.55 -8.92 -0.48
N ILE A 170 14.25 -8.86 0.66
CA ILE A 170 15.14 -9.94 1.11
C ILE A 170 14.33 -11.20 1.40
N ASN A 171 13.27 -11.08 2.21
CA ASN A 171 12.43 -12.23 2.55
C ASN A 171 11.82 -12.88 1.29
N PHE A 172 11.41 -12.07 0.31
CA PHE A 172 10.85 -12.57 -0.94
C PHE A 172 11.92 -13.26 -1.82
N ALA A 173 13.11 -12.69 -1.91
CA ALA A 173 14.23 -13.27 -2.64
C ALA A 173 14.70 -14.58 -2.00
N GLU A 174 14.74 -14.68 -0.68
CA GLU A 174 15.09 -15.92 0.04
C GLU A 174 14.07 -17.04 -0.21
N LEU A 175 12.77 -16.73 -0.30
CA LEU A 175 11.74 -17.71 -0.63
C LEU A 175 11.85 -18.21 -2.08
N GLU A 176 12.27 -17.37 -3.02
CA GLU A 176 12.55 -17.79 -4.40
C GLU A 176 13.84 -18.64 -4.47
N ASP A 177 14.88 -18.28 -3.74
CA ASP A 177 16.15 -19.03 -3.69
C ASP A 177 15.97 -20.43 -3.06
N GLU A 178 15.12 -20.60 -2.04
CA GLU A 178 14.78 -21.91 -1.47
C GLU A 178 14.07 -22.82 -2.48
N ALA A 179 13.36 -22.26 -3.45
CA ALA A 179 12.73 -23.01 -4.53
C ALA A 179 13.74 -23.43 -5.63
N ASP A 180 14.86 -22.72 -5.77
CA ASP A 180 15.89 -22.92 -6.81
C ASP A 180 17.26 -23.36 -6.23
N ALA A 181 17.38 -23.65 -4.94
CA ALA A 181 18.65 -23.86 -4.25
C ALA A 181 19.34 -25.19 -4.62
N GLU A 182 20.01 -25.17 -5.76
CA GLU A 182 21.27 -25.90 -5.98
C GLU A 182 22.33 -24.93 -6.54
N ASN A 183 23.28 -24.53 -5.68
CA ASN A 183 24.50 -23.75 -5.96
C ASN A 183 24.42 -22.23 -5.95
N TYR A 184 24.96 -21.58 -4.91
CA TYR A 184 25.93 -20.48 -5.06
C TYR A 184 26.66 -20.18 -3.73
N ALA A 185 27.92 -19.72 -3.85
CA ALA A 185 28.88 -19.54 -2.76
C ALA A 185 28.73 -18.23 -2.00
N GLU A 186 29.18 -18.26 -0.74
CA GLU A 186 29.19 -17.16 0.25
C GLU A 186 29.98 -15.94 -0.19
N ASP A 187 29.37 -14.73 -0.01
CA ASP A 187 30.08 -13.47 0.17
C ASP A 187 29.37 -12.61 1.23
N GLU A 188 30.16 -11.89 2.02
CA GLU A 188 29.88 -11.32 3.34
C GLU A 188 28.57 -10.51 3.46
N LEU A 189 27.70 -10.94 4.38
CA LEU A 189 26.49 -10.28 4.86
C LEU A 189 26.82 -9.12 5.83
N PRO A 190 25.91 -8.13 5.98
CA PRO A 190 25.98 -7.23 7.14
C PRO A 190 25.97 -8.05 8.42
N THR A 191 26.78 -7.67 9.38
CA THR A 191 26.93 -8.41 10.64
C THR A 191 25.57 -8.62 11.31
N GLU A 192 25.34 -9.80 11.86
CA GLU A 192 24.12 -10.15 12.63
C GLU A 192 23.71 -9.08 13.65
N GLU A 193 24.69 -8.34 14.21
CA GLU A 193 24.46 -7.28 15.20
C GLU A 193 23.78 -6.04 14.62
N GLU A 194 24.06 -5.65 13.37
CA GLU A 194 23.41 -4.49 12.72
C GLU A 194 21.98 -4.81 12.26
N ALA A 195 21.76 -6.00 11.73
CA ALA A 195 20.42 -6.47 11.37
C ALA A 195 19.59 -6.77 12.65
N GLN A 196 20.20 -7.34 13.66
CA GLN A 196 19.55 -7.70 14.92
C GLN A 196 19.16 -6.48 15.76
N SER A 197 19.94 -5.40 15.74
CA SER A 197 19.64 -4.15 16.46
C SER A 197 18.35 -3.48 15.95
N VAL A 198 18.10 -3.54 14.64
CA VAL A 198 16.83 -3.02 14.05
C VAL A 198 15.67 -3.98 14.32
N MET A 199 15.92 -5.28 14.31
CA MET A 199 14.88 -6.30 14.55
C MET A 199 14.52 -6.46 16.03
N ASP A 200 15.43 -6.18 16.97
CA ASP A 200 15.16 -6.32 18.42
C ASP A 200 14.20 -5.22 18.94
N GLU A 201 14.07 -4.10 18.24
CA GLU A 201 13.06 -3.07 18.53
C GLU A 201 11.68 -3.35 17.93
N VAL A 202 11.57 -4.28 16.96
CA VAL A 202 10.34 -4.50 16.17
C VAL A 202 9.97 -5.99 16.09
N LYS A 203 10.14 -6.74 17.15
CA LYS A 203 10.01 -8.22 17.19
C LYS A 203 8.63 -8.80 16.87
N GLU A 204 7.60 -8.00 16.64
CA GLU A 204 6.21 -8.50 16.51
C GLU A 204 5.50 -8.17 15.18
N ASP A 205 6.08 -7.34 14.30
CA ASP A 205 5.38 -6.86 13.10
C ASP A 205 6.06 -7.29 11.80
N SER A 206 5.25 -7.70 10.82
CA SER A 206 5.77 -8.05 9.49
C SER A 206 6.33 -6.81 8.78
N PRO A 207 7.37 -6.95 7.94
CA PRO A 207 7.88 -5.82 7.13
C PRO A 207 6.82 -5.19 6.23
N THR A 208 5.80 -5.96 5.80
CA THR A 208 4.67 -5.45 5.03
C THR A 208 3.82 -4.51 5.88
N ASN A 209 3.47 -4.90 7.11
CA ASN A 209 2.73 -4.06 8.06
C ASN A 209 3.49 -2.76 8.38
N MET A 210 4.81 -2.86 8.61
CA MET A 210 5.68 -1.70 8.81
C MET A 210 5.65 -0.71 7.64
N SER A 211 5.36 -1.15 6.43
CA SER A 211 5.28 -0.30 5.25
C SER A 211 3.95 0.44 5.11
N SER A 212 2.96 0.16 5.95
CA SER A 212 1.61 0.70 5.86
C SER A 212 1.57 2.22 5.79
N LEU A 213 0.83 2.75 4.82
CA LEU A 213 0.50 4.17 4.77
C LEU A 213 -0.38 4.55 5.96
N ILE A 214 -0.09 5.69 6.55
CA ILE A 214 -0.91 6.28 7.60
C ILE A 214 -1.55 7.54 7.05
N LEU A 215 -2.88 7.59 7.11
CA LEU A 215 -3.67 8.68 6.63
C LEU A 215 -4.42 9.37 7.78
N LEU A 216 -4.54 10.67 7.70
CA LEU A 216 -5.37 11.48 8.60
C LEU A 216 -6.49 12.11 7.78
N PHE A 217 -7.72 11.71 8.06
CA PHE A 217 -8.92 12.39 7.57
C PHE A 217 -9.46 13.30 8.66
N HIS A 218 -9.53 14.62 8.42
CA HIS A 218 -9.85 15.61 9.46
C HIS A 218 -11.03 16.55 9.09
N PRO A 219 -12.21 16.01 8.79
CA PRO A 219 -13.37 16.82 8.41
C PRO A 219 -13.96 17.55 9.61
N ASN A 220 -14.29 18.85 9.45
CA ASN A 220 -15.07 19.61 10.43
C ASN A 220 -14.53 19.54 11.87
N GLY A 221 -13.22 19.52 12.06
CA GLY A 221 -12.56 19.46 13.38
C GLY A 221 -12.57 18.07 14.05
N ARG A 222 -12.99 17.02 13.36
CA ARG A 222 -12.85 15.63 13.80
C ARG A 222 -11.63 15.00 13.14
N ASN A 223 -11.01 14.04 13.81
CA ASN A 223 -9.87 13.32 13.29
C ASN A 223 -10.17 11.82 13.21
N PHE A 224 -9.93 11.25 12.05
CA PHE A 224 -9.96 9.81 11.80
C PHE A 224 -8.56 9.40 11.36
N LEU A 225 -7.94 8.53 12.13
CA LEU A 225 -6.66 7.94 11.81
C LEU A 225 -6.89 6.61 11.10
N LEU A 226 -6.33 6.46 9.91
CA LEU A 226 -6.42 5.26 9.07
C LEU A 226 -5.00 4.74 8.92
N ALA A 227 -4.70 3.65 9.57
CA ALA A 227 -3.32 3.19 9.75
C ALA A 227 -2.99 1.90 8.99
N GLY A 228 -4.00 1.25 8.38
CA GLY A 228 -3.83 -0.13 7.93
C GLY A 228 -3.26 -0.96 9.08
N ASP A 229 -2.32 -1.82 8.81
CA ASP A 229 -1.64 -2.67 9.80
C ASP A 229 -0.36 -2.03 10.36
N ALA A 230 -0.26 -0.69 10.33
CA ALA A 230 0.93 0.01 10.80
C ALA A 230 1.27 -0.34 12.26
N CYS A 231 2.49 -0.74 12.49
CA CYS A 231 3.01 -1.04 13.82
C CYS A 231 3.22 0.20 14.68
N SER A 232 3.40 0.02 15.98
CA SER A 232 3.65 1.12 16.92
C SER A 232 4.89 1.94 16.56
N ALA A 233 5.94 1.31 16.04
CA ALA A 233 7.16 1.97 15.60
C ALA A 233 6.94 2.95 14.43
N THR A 234 5.93 2.72 13.59
CA THR A 234 5.57 3.60 12.46
C THR A 234 5.12 4.98 12.95
N PHE A 235 4.57 5.08 14.16
CA PHE A 235 4.07 6.32 14.76
C PHE A 235 5.14 7.09 15.57
N VAL A 236 6.34 6.55 15.74
CA VAL A 236 7.39 7.25 16.47
C VAL A 236 7.84 8.48 15.69
N VAL A 237 7.48 9.64 16.21
CA VAL A 237 7.85 10.95 15.68
C VAL A 237 9.07 11.42 16.46
N TYR A 238 10.23 11.41 15.82
CA TYR A 238 11.44 12.09 16.32
C TYR A 238 11.58 13.45 15.64
#